data_0a9fd86f08ec55e0a30e6aeeca2af2cf
#
_entry.id   0a9fd86f08ec55e0a30e6aeeca2af2cf
#
_cell.length_a   1.000
_cell.length_b   1.000
_cell.length_c   1.000
_cell.angle_alpha   90.00
_cell.angle_beta   90.00
_cell.angle_gamma   90.00
#
_symmetry.space_group_name_H-M   'P 1'
#
loop_
_entity.id
_entity.type
_entity.pdbx_description
1 polymer ?
#
loop_
_entity_poly.entity_id
_entity_poly.type
_entity_poly.pdbx_seq_one_letter_code
_entity_poly.pdbx_strand_id
1 'polypeptide(L)'
;EDHYPSAYHNVVSVAATTTGDNKASFSNYSPSVDISAPGVNIHSTVFNNGYQSFGGTSMASPIVASGLGLLKSLYPEASNTWLIQTLLNSADPIDENNPDFVGQLGSGRLNINSALLQGIYPRLSYSSYSLSLSNDNGDGLLSPGEGATMRVNLFNDPGWVDALDVTGVLSCDSEYISITDSTGSYGNINNGNIAVSYPDGYTISVAEDAPSGLYQMNLMVSANAASENPYDTYLEFSVDVSIWQVNFP
;
A
#
# COMPACT_ATOMS: atom_id res chain seq x y z
N GLU A 1 7.01 -5.30 27.55
CA GLU A 1 8.36 -5.75 27.98
C GLU A 1 8.91 -6.74 26.94
N ASP A 2 10.22 -6.67 26.70
CA ASP A 2 10.89 -7.63 25.81
C ASP A 2 10.80 -9.04 26.37
N HIS A 3 10.55 -9.99 25.51
CA HIS A 3 10.42 -11.40 25.84
C HIS A 3 11.59 -12.19 25.25
N TYR A 4 12.35 -12.87 26.09
CA TYR A 4 13.48 -13.69 25.65
C TYR A 4 13.11 -15.16 25.57
N PRO A 5 13.60 -15.89 24.52
CA PRO A 5 14.65 -15.52 23.56
C PRO A 5 14.17 -14.73 22.33
N SER A 6 12.87 -14.41 22.17
CA SER A 6 12.33 -13.80 20.95
C SER A 6 12.92 -12.40 20.66
N ALA A 7 13.30 -11.64 21.68
CA ALA A 7 13.92 -10.31 21.53
C ALA A 7 15.45 -10.33 21.31
N TYR A 8 16.05 -11.49 21.08
CA TYR A 8 17.47 -11.55 20.71
C TYR A 8 17.70 -11.12 19.26
N HIS A 9 18.86 -10.52 19.04
CA HIS A 9 19.32 -10.21 17.68
C HIS A 9 19.37 -11.49 16.83
N ASN A 10 18.97 -11.39 15.55
CA ASN A 10 18.83 -12.50 14.60
C ASN A 10 17.71 -13.52 14.92
N VAL A 11 16.77 -13.17 15.76
CA VAL A 11 15.53 -13.93 15.98
C VAL A 11 14.36 -13.09 15.46
N VAL A 12 13.44 -13.71 14.70
CA VAL A 12 12.20 -13.05 14.30
C VAL A 12 11.18 -13.16 15.42
N SER A 13 10.86 -12.04 16.03
CA SER A 13 9.90 -11.94 17.13
C SER A 13 8.48 -11.81 16.59
N VAL A 14 7.57 -12.70 17.04
CA VAL A 14 6.21 -12.80 16.47
C VAL A 14 5.15 -12.53 17.54
N ALA A 15 4.29 -11.54 17.31
CA ALA A 15 3.08 -11.32 18.09
C ALA A 15 1.88 -12.08 17.49
N ALA A 16 0.82 -12.26 18.29
CA ALA A 16 -0.40 -12.94 17.88
C ALA A 16 -1.56 -11.97 17.69
N THR A 17 -2.29 -12.11 16.55
CA THR A 17 -3.54 -11.39 16.27
C THR A 17 -4.75 -12.31 16.26
N THR A 18 -5.93 -11.70 16.40
CA THR A 18 -7.23 -12.29 16.14
C THR A 18 -7.53 -12.27 14.63
N THR A 19 -8.67 -12.83 14.22
CA THR A 19 -9.17 -12.77 12.83
C THR A 19 -9.59 -11.36 12.39
N GLY A 20 -9.78 -10.42 13.32
CA GLY A 20 -10.08 -9.01 13.05
C GLY A 20 -8.85 -8.11 13.16
N ASP A 21 -7.65 -8.65 13.06
CA ASP A 21 -6.36 -7.94 13.13
C ASP A 21 -6.11 -7.20 14.45
N ASN A 22 -6.88 -7.48 15.50
CA ASN A 22 -6.60 -6.96 16.84
C ASN A 22 -5.53 -7.83 17.53
N LYS A 23 -4.68 -7.20 18.33
CA LYS A 23 -3.74 -7.92 19.21
C LYS A 23 -4.49 -8.92 20.07
N ALA A 24 -4.07 -10.19 20.05
CA ALA A 24 -4.65 -11.18 20.96
C ALA A 24 -4.38 -10.80 22.43
N SER A 25 -5.38 -11.00 23.31
CA SER A 25 -5.29 -10.56 24.71
C SER A 25 -4.08 -11.12 25.47
N PHE A 26 -3.64 -12.31 25.11
CA PHE A 26 -2.50 -13.01 25.70
C PHE A 26 -1.15 -12.65 25.02
N SER A 27 -1.17 -11.95 23.86
CA SER A 27 0.07 -11.66 23.13
C SER A 27 0.90 -10.62 23.87
N ASN A 28 2.20 -10.89 24.01
CA ASN A 28 3.18 -9.87 24.33
C ASN A 28 3.29 -8.86 23.19
N TYR A 29 3.76 -7.67 23.52
CA TYR A 29 3.97 -6.55 22.62
C TYR A 29 5.18 -5.74 23.09
N SER A 30 5.96 -5.25 22.16
CA SER A 30 7.20 -4.48 22.43
C SER A 30 7.69 -3.91 21.09
N PRO A 31 8.49 -2.83 21.09
CA PRO A 31 9.22 -2.39 19.91
C PRO A 31 10.18 -3.43 19.32
N SER A 32 10.51 -4.50 20.07
CA SER A 32 11.31 -5.63 19.60
C SER A 32 10.52 -6.72 18.84
N VAL A 33 9.20 -6.57 18.69
CA VAL A 33 8.39 -7.44 17.82
C VAL A 33 8.66 -7.07 16.38
N ASP A 34 8.96 -8.05 15.53
CA ASP A 34 9.24 -7.83 14.10
C ASP A 34 7.96 -7.92 13.24
N ILE A 35 7.05 -8.84 13.58
CA ILE A 35 5.84 -9.10 12.80
C ILE A 35 4.73 -9.71 13.66
N SER A 36 3.48 -9.53 13.24
CA SER A 36 2.33 -10.19 13.83
C SER A 36 1.76 -11.28 12.90
N ALA A 37 1.13 -12.31 13.47
CA ALA A 37 0.44 -13.33 12.69
C ALA A 37 -0.80 -13.86 13.44
N PRO A 38 -1.77 -14.49 12.75
CA PRO A 38 -2.93 -15.12 13.40
C PRO A 38 -2.50 -16.11 14.48
N GLY A 39 -3.06 -15.95 15.69
CA GLY A 39 -2.72 -16.81 16.83
C GLY A 39 -3.94 -17.23 17.66
N VAL A 40 -5.16 -16.96 17.20
CA VAL A 40 -6.40 -17.29 17.91
C VAL A 40 -7.23 -18.27 17.10
N ASN A 41 -7.67 -19.37 17.74
CA ASN A 41 -8.46 -20.44 17.10
C ASN A 41 -7.78 -21.08 15.88
N ILE A 42 -6.48 -21.30 15.95
CA ILE A 42 -5.71 -21.92 14.86
C ILE A 42 -5.97 -23.42 14.87
N HIS A 43 -6.65 -23.89 13.81
CA HIS A 43 -6.98 -25.29 13.64
C HIS A 43 -5.82 -26.05 13.01
N SER A 44 -5.33 -27.08 13.65
CA SER A 44 -4.19 -27.88 13.18
C SER A 44 -4.24 -29.33 13.68
N THR A 45 -3.32 -30.13 13.19
CA THR A 45 -3.17 -31.54 13.57
C THR A 45 -2.71 -31.67 15.02
N VAL A 46 -3.21 -32.71 15.69
CA VAL A 46 -2.80 -33.11 17.04
C VAL A 46 -2.51 -34.62 17.10
N PHE A 47 -2.09 -35.11 18.27
CA PHE A 47 -1.84 -36.52 18.48
C PHE A 47 -3.06 -37.41 18.08
N ASN A 48 -2.77 -38.66 17.77
CA ASN A 48 -3.77 -39.69 17.45
C ASN A 48 -4.61 -39.38 16.20
N ASN A 49 -3.98 -38.77 15.16
CA ASN A 49 -4.63 -38.45 13.89
C ASN A 49 -5.86 -37.51 14.05
N GLY A 50 -5.86 -36.68 15.09
CA GLY A 50 -6.92 -35.71 15.37
C GLY A 50 -6.61 -34.33 14.86
N TYR A 51 -7.60 -33.44 14.99
CA TYR A 51 -7.51 -32.01 14.72
C TYR A 51 -8.10 -31.26 15.91
N GLN A 52 -7.49 -30.13 16.26
CA GLN A 52 -7.96 -29.25 17.34
C GLN A 52 -7.57 -27.81 17.09
N SER A 53 -8.31 -26.86 17.66
CA SER A 53 -8.00 -25.43 17.62
C SER A 53 -7.33 -24.99 18.91
N PHE A 54 -6.22 -24.27 18.75
CA PHE A 54 -5.49 -23.67 19.87
C PHE A 54 -5.28 -22.17 19.65
N GLY A 55 -4.98 -21.44 20.72
CA GLY A 55 -4.59 -20.05 20.70
C GLY A 55 -3.25 -19.84 21.43
N GLY A 56 -2.42 -18.97 20.85
CA GLY A 56 -1.10 -18.61 21.42
C GLY A 56 -0.18 -18.00 20.37
N THR A 57 0.85 -17.28 20.83
CA THR A 57 1.99 -16.89 19.98
C THR A 57 2.74 -18.13 19.46
N SER A 58 2.62 -19.25 20.15
CA SER A 58 3.11 -20.58 19.70
C SER A 58 2.43 -21.08 18.42
N MET A 59 1.25 -20.54 18.05
CA MET A 59 0.54 -20.82 16.80
C MET A 59 0.88 -19.78 15.73
N ALA A 60 1.11 -18.53 16.12
CA ALA A 60 1.50 -17.45 15.21
C ALA A 60 2.92 -17.65 14.65
N SER A 61 3.88 -18.03 15.51
CA SER A 61 5.28 -18.21 15.11
C SER A 61 5.49 -19.24 13.97
N PRO A 62 4.91 -20.45 14.01
CA PRO A 62 5.06 -21.41 12.91
C PRO A 62 4.38 -20.95 11.60
N ILE A 63 3.37 -20.09 11.66
CA ILE A 63 2.76 -19.49 10.44
C ILE A 63 3.77 -18.56 9.75
N VAL A 64 4.50 -17.74 10.52
CA VAL A 64 5.59 -16.90 10.00
C VAL A 64 6.72 -17.77 9.43
N ALA A 65 7.13 -18.81 10.17
CA ALA A 65 8.16 -19.74 9.71
C ALA A 65 7.75 -20.45 8.40
N SER A 66 6.47 -20.81 8.26
CA SER A 66 5.94 -21.41 7.03
C SER A 66 5.97 -20.41 5.86
N GLY A 67 5.67 -19.13 6.10
CA GLY A 67 5.81 -18.07 5.10
C GLY A 67 7.24 -17.93 4.58
N LEU A 68 8.23 -17.94 5.48
CA LEU A 68 9.65 -17.95 5.11
C LEU A 68 10.04 -19.22 4.33
N GLY A 69 9.48 -20.37 4.70
CA GLY A 69 9.68 -21.63 3.97
C GLY A 69 9.13 -21.58 2.55
N LEU A 70 7.96 -20.99 2.33
CA LEU A 70 7.37 -20.78 1.01
C LEU A 70 8.22 -19.81 0.18
N LEU A 71 8.65 -18.68 0.74
CA LEU A 71 9.58 -17.75 0.07
C LEU A 71 10.88 -18.44 -0.32
N LYS A 72 11.47 -19.22 0.58
CA LYS A 72 12.72 -19.95 0.30
C LYS A 72 12.55 -20.99 -0.80
N SER A 73 11.38 -21.62 -0.92
CA SER A 73 11.09 -22.57 -2.00
C SER A 73 10.97 -21.87 -3.37
N LEU A 74 10.47 -20.65 -3.40
CA LEU A 74 10.35 -19.84 -4.62
C LEU A 74 11.68 -19.17 -4.99
N TYR A 75 12.44 -18.73 -3.99
CA TYR A 75 13.73 -18.03 -4.13
C TYR A 75 14.86 -18.82 -3.43
N PRO A 76 15.26 -19.98 -3.95
CA PRO A 76 16.19 -20.88 -3.24
C PRO A 76 17.57 -20.27 -2.99
N GLU A 77 18.02 -19.33 -3.83
CA GLU A 77 19.31 -18.65 -3.68
C GLU A 77 19.26 -17.37 -2.82
N ALA A 78 18.06 -16.94 -2.42
CA ALA A 78 17.91 -15.73 -1.61
C ALA A 78 18.53 -15.91 -0.20
N SER A 79 19.17 -14.84 0.29
CA SER A 79 19.72 -14.81 1.64
C SER A 79 18.62 -14.80 2.70
N ASN A 80 18.90 -15.26 3.92
CA ASN A 80 17.96 -15.20 5.02
C ASN A 80 17.51 -13.75 5.31
N THR A 81 18.44 -12.80 5.22
CA THR A 81 18.14 -11.38 5.41
C THR A 81 17.13 -10.88 4.38
N TRP A 82 17.31 -11.22 3.10
CA TRP A 82 16.36 -10.83 2.05
C TRP A 82 14.98 -11.45 2.27
N LEU A 83 14.92 -12.74 2.61
CA LEU A 83 13.64 -13.44 2.88
C LEU A 83 12.88 -12.80 4.04
N ILE A 84 13.58 -12.48 5.14
CA ILE A 84 12.98 -11.82 6.31
C ILE A 84 12.49 -10.43 5.93
N GLN A 85 13.30 -9.60 5.30
CA GLN A 85 12.90 -8.24 4.90
C GLN A 85 11.72 -8.24 3.92
N THR A 86 11.71 -9.17 2.95
CA THR A 86 10.57 -9.37 2.04
C THR A 86 9.28 -9.65 2.81
N LEU A 87 9.34 -10.53 3.80
CA LEU A 87 8.17 -10.87 4.62
C LEU A 87 7.70 -9.69 5.48
N LEU A 88 8.62 -8.95 6.08
CA LEU A 88 8.31 -7.78 6.90
C LEU A 88 7.73 -6.62 6.07
N ASN A 89 8.32 -6.33 4.91
CA ASN A 89 7.89 -5.23 4.03
C ASN A 89 6.52 -5.49 3.37
N SER A 90 6.11 -6.75 3.28
CA SER A 90 4.83 -7.15 2.67
C SER A 90 3.68 -7.32 3.69
N ALA A 91 3.94 -7.09 4.98
CA ALA A 91 2.94 -7.21 6.03
C ALA A 91 1.82 -6.15 5.88
N ASP A 92 0.59 -6.55 6.21
CA ASP A 92 -0.54 -5.61 6.23
C ASP A 92 -0.48 -4.75 7.49
N PRO A 93 -0.58 -3.41 7.38
CA PRO A 93 -0.62 -2.52 8.54
C PRO A 93 -1.83 -2.84 9.44
N ILE A 94 -1.60 -2.87 10.77
CA ILE A 94 -2.66 -3.16 11.76
C ILE A 94 -2.75 -2.11 12.88
N ASP A 95 -2.05 -1.00 12.78
CA ASP A 95 -2.02 0.06 13.80
C ASP A 95 -3.39 0.71 14.01
N GLU A 96 -4.18 0.87 12.95
CA GLU A 96 -5.56 1.42 13.04
C GLU A 96 -6.46 0.56 13.93
N ASN A 97 -6.27 -0.77 13.89
CA ASN A 97 -7.03 -1.71 14.72
C ASN A 97 -6.46 -1.80 16.15
N ASN A 98 -5.25 -1.26 16.37
CA ASN A 98 -4.49 -1.40 17.61
C ASN A 98 -3.89 -0.06 18.10
N PRO A 99 -4.70 1.00 18.27
CA PRO A 99 -4.18 2.36 18.56
C PRO A 99 -3.36 2.44 19.86
N ASP A 100 -3.61 1.55 20.83
CA ASP A 100 -2.86 1.50 22.10
C ASP A 100 -1.50 0.80 21.97
N PHE A 101 -1.21 0.19 20.82
CA PHE A 101 -0.02 -0.65 20.58
C PHE A 101 0.79 -0.23 19.35
N VAL A 102 0.60 0.99 18.87
CA VAL A 102 1.32 1.53 17.69
C VAL A 102 2.83 1.36 17.83
N GLY A 103 3.49 0.79 16.82
CA GLY A 103 4.92 0.51 16.80
C GLY A 103 5.37 -0.61 17.74
N GLN A 104 4.45 -1.41 18.31
CA GLN A 104 4.76 -2.50 19.26
C GLN A 104 4.31 -3.87 18.77
N LEU A 105 3.76 -3.96 17.56
CA LEU A 105 3.26 -5.18 16.94
C LEU A 105 4.03 -5.54 15.65
N GLY A 106 5.21 -4.95 15.47
CA GLY A 106 6.08 -5.14 14.32
C GLY A 106 5.58 -4.43 13.07
N SER A 107 5.96 -4.95 11.89
CA SER A 107 5.60 -4.38 10.59
C SER A 107 4.10 -4.49 10.27
N GLY A 108 3.34 -5.28 11.03
CA GLY A 108 1.94 -5.54 10.78
C GLY A 108 1.61 -7.04 10.77
N ARG A 109 0.44 -7.41 10.24
CA ARG A 109 0.04 -8.80 10.09
C ARG A 109 0.69 -9.43 8.86
N LEU A 110 1.25 -10.61 9.03
CA LEU A 110 1.82 -11.43 7.95
C LEU A 110 0.88 -11.53 6.74
N ASN A 111 1.38 -11.15 5.56
CA ASN A 111 0.73 -11.32 4.28
C ASN A 111 1.64 -12.14 3.34
N ILE A 112 1.46 -13.45 3.35
CA ILE A 112 2.27 -14.39 2.54
C ILE A 112 2.05 -14.14 1.04
N ASN A 113 0.82 -13.80 0.62
CA ASN A 113 0.53 -13.52 -0.78
C ASN A 113 1.33 -12.31 -1.29
N SER A 114 1.28 -11.20 -0.57
CA SER A 114 2.11 -10.03 -0.90
C SER A 114 3.60 -10.36 -0.91
N ALA A 115 4.08 -11.13 0.08
CA ALA A 115 5.49 -11.53 0.15
C ALA A 115 5.92 -12.36 -1.07
N LEU A 116 5.11 -13.31 -1.52
CA LEU A 116 5.41 -14.16 -2.68
C LEU A 116 5.41 -13.35 -3.99
N LEU A 117 4.58 -12.30 -4.10
CA LEU A 117 4.49 -11.45 -5.29
C LEU A 117 5.56 -10.35 -5.34
N GLN A 118 6.19 -10.00 -4.21
CA GLN A 118 7.14 -8.89 -4.10
C GLN A 118 8.34 -9.00 -5.05
N GLY A 119 8.82 -10.21 -5.33
CA GLY A 119 9.91 -10.44 -6.29
C GLY A 119 9.47 -10.56 -7.75
N ILE A 120 8.17 -10.44 -8.04
CA ILE A 120 7.59 -10.65 -9.38
C ILE A 120 6.97 -9.35 -9.91
N TYR A 121 6.29 -8.58 -9.05
CA TYR A 121 5.55 -7.38 -9.43
C TYR A 121 6.07 -6.13 -8.72
N PRO A 122 5.96 -4.95 -9.34
CA PRO A 122 6.12 -3.68 -8.65
C PRO A 122 4.94 -3.44 -7.69
N ARG A 123 5.09 -2.49 -6.78
CA ARG A 123 3.99 -1.98 -5.96
C ARG A 123 3.90 -0.48 -6.13
N LEU A 124 3.01 -0.06 -7.02
CA LEU A 124 2.80 1.35 -7.31
C LEU A 124 1.71 1.91 -6.41
N SER A 125 1.98 3.06 -5.82
CA SER A 125 1.07 3.81 -4.98
C SER A 125 0.99 5.28 -5.45
N TYR A 126 -0.16 5.92 -5.18
CA TYR A 126 -0.31 7.36 -5.37
C TYR A 126 0.49 8.10 -4.30
N SER A 127 1.23 9.13 -4.72
CA SER A 127 2.03 9.97 -3.81
C SER A 127 1.43 11.37 -3.67
N SER A 128 1.21 12.06 -4.78
CA SER A 128 0.66 13.42 -4.82
C SER A 128 0.26 13.80 -6.23
N TYR A 129 -0.37 14.96 -6.39
CA TYR A 129 -0.55 15.60 -7.69
C TYR A 129 -0.16 17.07 -7.63
N SER A 130 0.00 17.68 -8.81
CA SER A 130 0.10 19.13 -9.00
C SER A 130 -0.82 19.55 -10.15
N LEU A 131 -1.35 20.78 -10.05
CA LEU A 131 -2.20 21.40 -11.05
C LEU A 131 -1.48 22.59 -11.68
N SER A 132 -1.60 22.70 -13.02
CA SER A 132 -1.30 23.93 -13.76
C SER A 132 -2.62 24.43 -14.33
N LEU A 133 -3.18 25.45 -13.70
CA LEU A 133 -4.52 25.95 -14.03
C LEU A 133 -4.54 26.60 -15.42
N SER A 134 -5.65 26.43 -16.11
CA SER A 134 -6.00 27.11 -17.36
C SER A 134 -7.30 27.88 -17.15
N ASN A 135 -7.36 29.11 -17.71
CA ASN A 135 -8.46 30.06 -17.48
C ASN A 135 -8.66 30.43 -15.99
N ASP A 136 -7.56 30.42 -15.22
CA ASP A 136 -7.55 30.79 -13.80
C ASP A 136 -8.10 32.21 -13.62
N ASN A 137 -9.06 32.37 -12.71
CA ASN A 137 -9.63 33.66 -12.32
C ASN A 137 -8.66 34.53 -11.49
N GLY A 138 -7.48 33.99 -11.16
CA GLY A 138 -6.39 34.65 -10.45
C GLY A 138 -6.36 34.34 -8.96
N ASP A 139 -7.13 33.36 -8.47
CA ASP A 139 -7.17 32.94 -7.07
C ASP A 139 -6.20 31.77 -6.78
N GLY A 140 -5.67 31.12 -7.81
CA GLY A 140 -4.74 29.99 -7.70
C GLY A 140 -5.38 28.69 -7.23
N LEU A 141 -6.71 28.61 -7.23
CA LEU A 141 -7.48 27.41 -6.89
C LEU A 141 -8.18 26.87 -8.13
N LEU A 142 -8.42 25.57 -8.17
CA LEU A 142 -9.25 25.00 -9.22
C LEU A 142 -10.72 25.29 -8.91
N SER A 143 -11.36 26.14 -9.73
CA SER A 143 -12.71 26.65 -9.50
C SER A 143 -13.69 26.19 -10.61
N PRO A 144 -15.01 26.27 -10.37
CA PRO A 144 -16.00 25.99 -11.40
C PRO A 144 -15.79 26.85 -12.66
N GLY A 145 -15.87 26.22 -13.84
CA GLY A 145 -15.60 26.85 -15.14
C GLY A 145 -14.13 26.85 -15.55
N GLU A 146 -13.22 26.42 -14.70
CA GLU A 146 -11.80 26.39 -14.98
C GLU A 146 -11.32 24.99 -15.44
N GLY A 147 -10.12 24.96 -15.98
CA GLY A 147 -9.43 23.74 -16.34
C GLY A 147 -8.03 23.67 -15.74
N ALA A 148 -7.45 22.50 -15.80
CA ALA A 148 -6.08 22.30 -15.36
C ALA A 148 -5.39 21.18 -16.15
N THR A 149 -4.08 21.30 -16.27
CA THR A 149 -3.21 20.14 -16.53
C THR A 149 -2.77 19.58 -15.19
N MET A 150 -3.20 18.36 -14.92
CA MET A 150 -2.85 17.61 -13.69
C MET A 150 -1.65 16.73 -13.97
N ARG A 151 -0.64 16.78 -13.11
CA ARG A 151 0.45 15.83 -13.07
C ARG A 151 0.39 15.03 -11.79
N VAL A 152 0.33 13.71 -11.93
CA VAL A 152 0.25 12.78 -10.82
C VAL A 152 1.63 12.17 -10.56
N ASN A 153 2.02 12.08 -9.30
CA ASN A 153 3.23 11.40 -8.85
C ASN A 153 2.88 10.00 -8.37
N LEU A 154 3.56 9.00 -8.91
CA LEU A 154 3.51 7.61 -8.48
C LEU A 154 4.79 7.25 -7.75
N PHE A 155 4.68 6.44 -6.72
CA PHE A 155 5.78 5.89 -5.94
C PHE A 155 5.81 4.37 -6.11
N ASN A 156 6.98 3.82 -6.39
CA ASN A 156 7.19 2.37 -6.35
C ASN A 156 7.78 2.01 -4.99
N ASP A 157 7.02 1.30 -4.18
CA ASP A 157 7.37 1.01 -2.78
C ASP A 157 8.72 0.27 -2.70
N PRO A 158 9.56 0.58 -1.70
CA PRO A 158 10.86 -0.05 -1.55
C PRO A 158 10.73 -1.55 -1.25
N GLY A 159 11.65 -2.33 -1.80
CA GLY A 159 11.67 -3.79 -1.66
C GLY A 159 10.88 -4.54 -2.72
N TRP A 160 10.15 -3.86 -3.63
CA TRP A 160 9.47 -4.43 -4.79
C TRP A 160 10.34 -4.30 -6.05
N VAL A 161 9.96 -4.98 -7.13
CA VAL A 161 10.74 -4.88 -8.39
C VAL A 161 10.51 -3.54 -9.08
N ASP A 162 11.39 -3.18 -10.01
CA ASP A 162 11.23 -2.02 -10.87
C ASP A 162 9.97 -2.15 -11.72
N ALA A 163 9.22 -1.06 -11.86
CA ALA A 163 8.09 -0.93 -12.77
C ALA A 163 8.58 -0.36 -14.10
N LEU A 164 8.32 -1.07 -15.19
CA LEU A 164 8.77 -0.69 -16.53
C LEU A 164 7.60 -0.21 -17.37
N ASP A 165 7.84 0.76 -18.25
CA ASP A 165 6.85 1.29 -19.21
C ASP A 165 5.53 1.69 -18.56
N VAL A 166 5.60 2.35 -17.40
CA VAL A 166 4.43 2.70 -16.59
C VAL A 166 3.56 3.73 -17.32
N THR A 167 2.29 3.40 -17.47
CA THR A 167 1.26 4.27 -18.03
C THR A 167 0.07 4.37 -17.09
N GLY A 168 -0.71 5.44 -17.20
CA GLY A 168 -1.91 5.64 -16.40
C GLY A 168 -3.07 6.16 -17.22
N VAL A 169 -4.30 5.73 -16.86
CA VAL A 169 -5.54 6.24 -17.43
C VAL A 169 -6.38 6.83 -16.29
N LEU A 170 -6.59 8.14 -16.34
CA LEU A 170 -7.37 8.88 -15.34
C LEU A 170 -8.85 8.88 -15.70
N SER A 171 -9.71 8.68 -14.71
CA SER A 171 -11.17 8.77 -14.83
C SER A 171 -11.77 9.44 -13.60
N CYS A 172 -12.99 9.96 -13.77
CA CYS A 172 -13.81 10.52 -12.70
C CYS A 172 -15.27 10.17 -12.97
N ASP A 173 -16.00 9.72 -11.96
CA ASP A 173 -17.41 9.34 -12.09
C ASP A 173 -18.36 10.56 -11.96
N SER A 174 -17.85 11.73 -11.58
CA SER A 174 -18.65 12.95 -11.42
C SER A 174 -18.95 13.58 -12.79
N GLU A 175 -20.20 13.95 -13.03
CA GLU A 175 -20.63 14.73 -14.20
C GLU A 175 -20.04 16.15 -14.27
N TYR A 176 -19.53 16.66 -13.15
CA TYR A 176 -18.92 18.00 -13.04
C TYR A 176 -17.46 18.04 -13.48
N ILE A 177 -16.78 16.90 -13.61
CA ILE A 177 -15.38 16.84 -14.05
C ILE A 177 -15.31 16.16 -15.42
N SER A 178 -14.83 16.90 -16.41
CA SER A 178 -14.54 16.36 -17.75
C SER A 178 -13.03 16.16 -17.90
N ILE A 179 -12.63 15.01 -18.45
CA ILE A 179 -11.23 14.67 -18.72
C ILE A 179 -11.07 14.57 -20.24
N THR A 180 -10.34 15.50 -20.84
CA THR A 180 -10.14 15.57 -22.29
C THR A 180 -8.86 14.88 -22.73
N ASP A 181 -7.85 14.80 -21.84
CA ASP A 181 -6.70 13.93 -21.99
C ASP A 181 -6.60 13.07 -20.72
N SER A 182 -6.92 11.80 -20.89
CA SER A 182 -6.99 10.84 -19.79
C SER A 182 -5.74 9.97 -19.66
N THR A 183 -4.75 10.10 -20.55
CA THR A 183 -3.59 9.22 -20.59
C THR A 183 -2.33 9.92 -20.12
N GLY A 184 -1.51 9.21 -19.36
CA GLY A 184 -0.22 9.70 -18.87
C GLY A 184 0.86 8.61 -18.93
N SER A 185 2.09 9.02 -19.19
CA SER A 185 3.25 8.14 -19.17
C SER A 185 4.17 8.54 -18.02
N TYR A 186 4.73 7.54 -17.34
CA TYR A 186 5.68 7.72 -16.23
C TYR A 186 7.07 7.16 -16.55
N GLY A 187 7.19 6.41 -17.67
CA GLY A 187 8.41 5.68 -17.99
C GLY A 187 8.68 4.57 -16.97
N ASN A 188 9.95 4.35 -16.64
CA ASN A 188 10.34 3.35 -15.65
C ASN A 188 10.38 3.98 -14.25
N ILE A 189 9.83 3.30 -13.27
CA ILE A 189 9.87 3.69 -11.86
C ILE A 189 10.66 2.64 -11.09
N ASN A 190 11.92 2.96 -10.78
CA ASN A 190 12.76 2.05 -10.02
C ASN A 190 12.25 1.91 -8.58
N ASN A 191 12.57 0.78 -7.98
CA ASN A 191 12.30 0.47 -6.58
C ASN A 191 12.67 1.64 -5.65
N GLY A 192 11.72 2.08 -4.80
CA GLY A 192 11.90 3.16 -3.86
C GLY A 192 11.89 4.58 -4.47
N ASN A 193 11.58 4.73 -5.75
CA ASN A 193 11.58 6.02 -6.44
C ASN A 193 10.17 6.52 -6.79
N ILE A 194 10.10 7.84 -7.02
CA ILE A 194 8.90 8.53 -7.51
C ILE A 194 9.10 8.89 -8.98
N ALA A 195 8.03 8.77 -9.78
CA ALA A 195 7.94 9.38 -11.10
C ALA A 195 6.66 10.21 -11.23
N VAL A 196 6.74 11.21 -12.09
CA VAL A 196 5.63 12.10 -12.43
C VAL A 196 5.19 11.83 -13.87
N SER A 197 3.90 11.98 -14.17
CA SER A 197 3.40 11.89 -15.55
C SER A 197 4.06 12.97 -16.43
N TYR A 198 4.84 12.54 -17.43
CA TYR A 198 5.63 13.40 -18.31
C TYR A 198 5.78 12.76 -19.71
N PRO A 199 5.84 13.55 -20.82
CA PRO A 199 5.81 15.01 -20.87
C PRO A 199 4.43 15.61 -20.61
N ASP A 200 3.36 14.85 -20.88
CA ASP A 200 1.99 15.31 -20.83
C ASP A 200 1.33 14.90 -19.50
N GLY A 201 0.65 15.85 -18.88
CA GLY A 201 -0.24 15.56 -17.75
C GLY A 201 -1.65 15.29 -18.26
N TYR A 202 -2.54 14.94 -17.35
CA TYR A 202 -3.96 14.77 -17.62
C TYR A 202 -4.64 16.14 -17.78
N THR A 203 -5.50 16.30 -18.76
CA THR A 203 -6.23 17.56 -18.93
C THR A 203 -7.65 17.40 -18.40
N ILE A 204 -7.97 18.19 -17.38
CA ILE A 204 -9.28 18.19 -16.72
C ILE A 204 -9.95 19.56 -16.86
N SER A 205 -11.28 19.59 -16.82
CA SER A 205 -12.07 20.81 -16.74
C SER A 205 -13.25 20.61 -15.78
N VAL A 206 -13.61 21.67 -15.09
CA VAL A 206 -14.70 21.73 -14.10
C VAL A 206 -15.89 22.44 -14.73
N ALA A 207 -17.09 21.87 -14.58
CA ALA A 207 -18.34 22.51 -15.04
C ALA A 207 -18.58 23.84 -14.32
N GLU A 208 -19.23 24.81 -14.98
CA GLU A 208 -19.50 26.14 -14.40
C GLU A 208 -20.42 26.08 -13.17
N ASP A 209 -21.27 25.06 -13.09
CA ASP A 209 -22.23 24.82 -12.01
C ASP A 209 -21.76 23.79 -10.98
N ALA A 210 -20.49 23.39 -11.04
CA ALA A 210 -19.93 22.41 -10.11
C ALA A 210 -19.97 22.92 -8.65
N PRO A 211 -20.49 22.14 -7.70
CA PRO A 211 -20.38 22.46 -6.30
C PRO A 211 -18.92 22.44 -5.81
N SER A 212 -18.59 23.31 -4.83
CA SER A 212 -17.29 23.18 -4.15
C SER A 212 -17.22 21.88 -3.36
N GLY A 213 -16.07 21.20 -3.40
CA GLY A 213 -15.88 19.96 -2.68
C GLY A 213 -14.76 19.09 -3.23
N LEU A 214 -14.63 17.90 -2.67
CA LEU A 214 -13.66 16.90 -3.09
C LEU A 214 -14.29 15.99 -4.15
N TYR A 215 -13.63 15.89 -5.28
CA TYR A 215 -14.03 15.03 -6.39
C TYR A 215 -13.10 13.81 -6.46
N GLN A 216 -13.69 12.62 -6.37
CA GLN A 216 -12.95 11.35 -6.45
C GLN A 216 -12.42 11.12 -7.85
N MET A 217 -11.11 10.90 -7.95
CA MET A 217 -10.40 10.53 -9.16
C MET A 217 -9.96 9.09 -9.06
N ASN A 218 -10.06 8.36 -10.17
CA ASN A 218 -9.64 6.97 -10.30
C ASN A 218 -8.53 6.90 -11.35
N LEU A 219 -7.38 6.34 -11.00
CA LEU A 219 -6.24 6.16 -11.89
C LEU A 219 -5.96 4.67 -12.06
N MET A 220 -6.25 4.15 -13.24
CA MET A 220 -5.80 2.81 -13.63
C MET A 220 -4.36 2.90 -14.11
N VAL A 221 -3.45 2.21 -13.44
CA VAL A 221 -2.03 2.20 -13.76
C VAL A 221 -1.65 0.83 -14.30
N SER A 222 -1.01 0.83 -15.47
CA SER A 222 -0.45 -0.38 -16.09
C SER A 222 1.07 -0.27 -16.19
N ALA A 223 1.76 -1.37 -15.93
CA ALA A 223 3.21 -1.47 -16.02
C ALA A 223 3.64 -2.88 -16.44
N ASN A 224 4.88 -3.02 -16.89
CA ASN A 224 5.57 -4.29 -16.96
C ASN A 224 6.50 -4.44 -15.75
N ALA A 225 6.59 -5.65 -15.21
CA ALA A 225 7.64 -5.98 -14.24
C ALA A 225 8.94 -6.35 -14.99
N ALA A 226 10.07 -6.30 -14.30
CA ALA A 226 11.34 -6.72 -14.84
C ALA A 226 11.35 -8.20 -15.34
N SER A 227 10.37 -9.00 -14.91
CA SER A 227 10.12 -10.38 -15.34
C SER A 227 9.19 -10.50 -16.56
N GLU A 228 8.89 -9.39 -17.26
CA GLU A 228 7.95 -9.31 -18.39
C GLU A 228 6.50 -9.69 -18.02
N ASN A 229 6.15 -9.70 -16.72
CA ASN A 229 4.78 -9.92 -16.28
C ASN A 229 3.98 -8.61 -16.31
N PRO A 230 2.79 -8.59 -16.92
CA PRO A 230 1.92 -7.42 -16.89
C PRO A 230 1.43 -7.17 -15.46
N TYR A 231 1.36 -5.91 -15.09
CA TYR A 231 0.89 -5.44 -13.79
C TYR A 231 -0.11 -4.31 -13.98
N ASP A 232 -1.28 -4.45 -13.37
CA ASP A 232 -2.30 -3.43 -13.35
C ASP A 232 -2.72 -3.15 -11.91
N THR A 233 -2.93 -1.88 -11.58
CA THR A 233 -3.46 -1.46 -10.28
C THR A 233 -4.40 -0.28 -10.42
N TYR A 234 -5.31 -0.11 -9.46
CA TYR A 234 -6.25 1.00 -9.39
C TYR A 234 -5.92 1.84 -8.17
N LEU A 235 -5.71 3.14 -8.41
CA LEU A 235 -5.39 4.12 -7.38
C LEU A 235 -6.49 5.16 -7.31
N GLU A 236 -6.86 5.56 -6.10
CA GLU A 236 -7.90 6.55 -5.83
C GLU A 236 -7.30 7.74 -5.10
N PHE A 237 -7.73 8.93 -5.46
CA PHE A 237 -7.38 10.17 -4.79
C PHE A 237 -8.45 11.22 -5.04
N SER A 238 -8.42 12.33 -4.32
CA SER A 238 -9.41 13.40 -4.48
C SER A 238 -8.76 14.68 -4.95
N VAL A 239 -9.50 15.43 -5.77
CA VAL A 239 -9.17 16.79 -6.21
C VAL A 239 -10.14 17.76 -5.57
N ASP A 240 -9.61 18.84 -4.99
CA ASP A 240 -10.41 19.91 -4.39
C ASP A 240 -10.83 20.93 -5.45
N VAL A 241 -12.13 21.14 -5.58
CA VAL A 241 -12.72 22.24 -6.36
C VAL A 241 -13.27 23.27 -5.36
N SER A 242 -12.69 24.44 -5.36
CA SER A 242 -12.98 25.49 -4.38
C SER A 242 -13.55 26.73 -5.05
N ILE A 243 -14.47 27.40 -4.35
CA ILE A 243 -14.95 28.75 -4.72
C ILE A 243 -14.37 29.72 -3.71
N TRP A 244 -13.58 30.68 -4.21
CA TRP A 244 -13.07 31.73 -3.36
C TRP A 244 -14.22 32.61 -2.85
N GLN A 245 -14.63 32.44 -1.59
CA GLN A 245 -15.62 33.31 -0.96
C GLN A 245 -14.91 34.52 -0.36
N VAL A 246 -15.05 35.68 -1.01
CA VAL A 246 -14.71 36.96 -0.38
C VAL A 246 -15.77 37.24 0.69
N ASN A 247 -15.51 36.90 1.94
CA ASN A 247 -16.28 37.41 3.05
C ASN A 247 -15.97 38.89 3.21
N PHE A 248 -16.78 39.77 2.65
CA PHE A 248 -16.77 41.17 3.04
C PHE A 248 -17.31 41.29 4.48
N PRO A 249 -16.63 42.02 5.36
CA PRO A 249 -17.09 42.25 6.73
C PRO A 249 -18.35 43.11 6.80
#